data_7fe2cdc73b455e6425c7516e323807ef
#
_entry.id   7fe2cdc73b455e6425c7516e323807ef
#
_cell.length_a   1.000
_cell.length_b   1.000
_cell.length_c   1.000
_cell.angle_alpha   90.00
_cell.angle_beta   90.00
_cell.angle_gamma   90.00
#
_symmetry.space_group_name_H-M   'P 1'
#
loop_
_entity.id
_entity.type
_entity.pdbx_description
1 polymer ?
#
loop_
_entity_poly.entity_id
_entity_poly.type
_entity_poly.pdbx_seq_one_letter_code
_entity_poly.pdbx_strand_id
1 'polypeptide(L)'
;QMDVAKQGKKVREKVGFVFSDAENQIVMPNVRDDVAFSLRRFKLPKHERLARVDAALERFGLAEFAERSPHTLSGGQKQLLALAAVMVIDPILIIADEPTTLLDLRNRDRIKREFARLEQQLIVVTHDLDFLRDFDRVICIDNHRIAADGRPAEVIDFYQDLMAQRPL
;
A
#
# COMPACT_ATOMS: atom_id res chain seq x y z
N GLN A 1 -8.28 6.28 21.53
CA GLN A 1 -8.87 5.18 20.74
C GLN A 1 -10.03 5.72 19.91
N MET A 2 -10.06 5.45 18.61
CA MET A 2 -11.17 5.87 17.73
C MET A 2 -12.09 4.68 17.46
N ASP A 3 -13.40 4.93 17.53
CA ASP A 3 -14.41 3.93 17.13
C ASP A 3 -14.63 4.02 15.62
N VAL A 4 -14.24 2.98 14.90
CA VAL A 4 -14.28 2.91 13.43
C VAL A 4 -15.72 3.05 12.91
N ALA A 5 -16.69 2.44 13.57
CA ALA A 5 -18.10 2.49 13.15
C ALA A 5 -18.69 3.91 13.27
N LYS A 6 -18.33 4.63 14.34
CA LYS A 6 -18.87 5.97 14.61
C LYS A 6 -18.02 7.10 14.01
N GLN A 7 -16.74 6.88 13.80
CA GLN A 7 -15.76 7.90 13.41
C GLN A 7 -15.08 7.61 12.06
N GLY A 8 -15.73 6.85 11.20
CA GLY A 8 -15.14 6.39 9.94
C GLY A 8 -14.53 7.50 9.06
N LYS A 9 -15.10 8.73 9.07
CA LYS A 9 -14.52 9.87 8.36
C LYS A 9 -13.14 10.24 8.91
N LYS A 10 -13.01 10.35 10.24
CA LYS A 10 -11.74 10.68 10.91
C LYS A 10 -10.70 9.56 10.76
N VAL A 11 -11.16 8.31 10.76
CA VAL A 11 -10.28 7.16 10.52
C VAL A 11 -9.68 7.23 9.11
N ARG A 12 -10.50 7.47 8.08
CA ARG A 12 -10.01 7.61 6.69
C ARG A 12 -9.06 8.79 6.44
N GLU A 13 -9.02 9.78 7.33
CA GLU A 13 -8.03 10.86 7.27
C GLU A 13 -6.64 10.43 7.77
N LYS A 14 -6.56 9.31 8.49
CA LYS A 14 -5.34 8.81 9.16
C LYS A 14 -4.89 7.44 8.67
N VAL A 15 -5.73 6.74 7.94
CA VAL A 15 -5.44 5.40 7.44
C VAL A 15 -5.43 5.43 5.92
N GLY A 16 -4.32 4.99 5.34
CA GLY A 16 -4.19 4.75 3.93
C GLY A 16 -4.54 3.29 3.60
N PHE A 17 -5.11 3.05 2.43
CA PHE A 17 -5.38 1.71 1.93
C PHE A 17 -4.79 1.56 0.53
N VAL A 18 -4.00 0.51 0.32
CA VAL A 18 -3.40 0.15 -0.98
C VAL A 18 -4.02 -1.17 -1.42
N PHE A 19 -4.68 -1.15 -2.56
CA PHE A 19 -5.32 -2.34 -3.14
C PHE A 19 -4.33 -3.17 -3.97
N SER A 20 -4.64 -4.44 -4.13
CA SER A 20 -3.87 -5.38 -4.96
C SER A 20 -3.85 -4.97 -6.44
N ASP A 21 -4.96 -4.46 -6.93
CA ASP A 21 -5.08 -3.90 -8.28
C ASP A 21 -5.13 -2.38 -8.20
N ALA A 22 -4.00 -1.75 -8.56
CA ALA A 22 -3.87 -0.30 -8.58
C ALA A 22 -4.86 0.38 -9.55
N GLU A 23 -5.29 -0.29 -10.63
CA GLU A 23 -6.25 0.29 -11.58
C GLU A 23 -7.59 0.59 -10.93
N ASN A 24 -8.01 -0.22 -9.97
CA ASN A 24 -9.24 0.00 -9.21
C ASN A 24 -9.15 1.18 -8.23
N GLN A 25 -7.94 1.68 -7.96
CA GLN A 25 -7.69 2.81 -7.07
C GLN A 25 -7.51 4.13 -7.81
N ILE A 26 -7.08 4.07 -9.07
CA ILE A 26 -6.83 5.23 -9.91
C ILE A 26 -8.15 5.73 -10.51
N VAL A 27 -8.49 7.00 -10.26
CA VAL A 27 -9.80 7.56 -10.61
C VAL A 27 -9.74 8.85 -11.44
N MET A 28 -8.54 9.44 -11.59
CA MET A 28 -8.39 10.72 -12.27
C MET A 28 -7.73 10.58 -13.66
N PRO A 29 -7.96 11.53 -14.58
CA PRO A 29 -7.50 11.43 -15.96
C PRO A 29 -5.98 11.58 -16.11
N ASN A 30 -5.29 12.20 -15.16
CA ASN A 30 -3.83 12.33 -15.15
C ASN A 30 -3.24 12.00 -13.78
N VAL A 31 -1.95 11.68 -13.79
CA VAL A 31 -1.19 11.21 -12.60
C VAL A 31 -1.19 12.25 -11.48
N ARG A 32 -0.98 13.52 -11.79
CA ARG A 32 -0.96 14.62 -10.83
C ARG A 32 -2.30 14.78 -10.11
N ASP A 33 -3.38 14.77 -10.90
CA ASP A 33 -4.73 14.94 -10.36
C ASP A 33 -5.14 13.75 -9.48
N ASP A 34 -4.67 12.55 -9.79
CA ASP A 34 -4.96 11.36 -9.01
C ASP A 34 -4.35 11.46 -7.60
N VAL A 35 -3.08 11.85 -7.50
CA VAL A 35 -2.45 12.13 -6.20
C VAL A 35 -3.16 13.28 -5.48
N ALA A 36 -3.48 14.39 -6.20
CA ALA A 36 -4.16 15.55 -5.64
C ALA A 36 -5.58 15.24 -5.15
N PHE A 37 -6.25 14.24 -5.74
CA PHE A 37 -7.59 13.82 -5.36
C PHE A 37 -7.68 13.39 -3.90
N SER A 38 -6.68 12.70 -3.39
CA SER A 38 -6.62 12.28 -1.99
C SER A 38 -6.64 13.45 -1.00
N LEU A 39 -6.14 14.62 -1.42
CA LEU A 39 -6.10 15.82 -0.60
C LEU A 39 -7.40 16.66 -0.63
N ARG A 40 -8.40 16.31 -1.46
CA ARG A 40 -9.64 17.11 -1.62
C ARG A 40 -10.45 17.27 -0.33
N ARG A 41 -10.36 16.29 0.56
CA ARG A 41 -11.06 16.32 1.85
C ARG A 41 -10.36 17.17 2.92
N PHE A 42 -9.09 17.56 2.67
CA PHE A 42 -8.31 18.39 3.57
C PHE A 42 -8.44 19.86 3.15
N LYS A 43 -8.65 20.74 4.12
CA LYS A 43 -8.76 22.19 3.87
C LYS A 43 -7.38 22.82 3.76
N LEU A 44 -6.56 22.37 2.77
CA LEU A 44 -5.22 22.88 2.54
C LEU A 44 -5.25 24.07 1.57
N PRO A 45 -4.43 25.12 1.79
CA PRO A 45 -4.16 26.14 0.80
C PRO A 45 -3.67 25.54 -0.53
N LYS A 46 -3.99 26.18 -1.65
CA LYS A 46 -3.65 25.67 -2.98
C LYS A 46 -2.14 25.38 -3.13
N HIS A 47 -1.30 26.31 -2.67
CA HIS A 47 0.15 26.16 -2.75
C HIS A 47 0.68 24.98 -1.95
N GLU A 48 0.16 24.75 -0.74
CA GLU A 48 0.56 23.62 0.10
C GLU A 48 0.13 22.30 -0.53
N ARG A 49 -1.11 22.24 -1.06
CA ARG A 49 -1.58 21.05 -1.76
C ARG A 49 -0.70 20.69 -2.96
N LEU A 50 -0.33 21.69 -3.78
CA LEU A 50 0.55 21.48 -4.93
C LEU A 50 1.94 21.00 -4.49
N ALA A 51 2.53 21.63 -3.47
CA ALA A 51 3.83 21.23 -2.96
C ALA A 51 3.84 19.78 -2.44
N ARG A 52 2.79 19.34 -1.72
CA ARG A 52 2.67 17.95 -1.27
C ARG A 52 2.55 16.96 -2.43
N VAL A 53 1.78 17.31 -3.46
CA VAL A 53 1.63 16.48 -4.66
C VAL A 53 2.96 16.34 -5.39
N ASP A 54 3.66 17.47 -5.62
CA ASP A 54 4.95 17.45 -6.30
C ASP A 54 5.98 16.62 -5.53
N ALA A 55 6.07 16.80 -4.22
CA ALA A 55 6.96 16.02 -3.37
C ALA A 55 6.63 14.50 -3.41
N ALA A 56 5.34 14.13 -3.43
CA ALA A 56 4.94 12.74 -3.55
C ALA A 56 5.33 12.15 -4.91
N LEU A 57 5.08 12.89 -6.00
CA LEU A 57 5.45 12.47 -7.35
C LEU A 57 6.97 12.28 -7.50
N GLU A 58 7.77 13.19 -6.95
CA GLU A 58 9.23 13.07 -6.95
C GLU A 58 9.69 11.86 -6.15
N ARG A 59 9.18 11.69 -4.92
CA ARG A 59 9.52 10.57 -4.03
C ARG A 59 9.32 9.22 -4.72
N PHE A 60 8.22 9.05 -5.43
CA PHE A 60 7.89 7.78 -6.09
C PHE A 60 8.37 7.70 -7.55
N GLY A 61 9.13 8.70 -8.04
CA GLY A 61 9.70 8.72 -9.39
C GLY A 61 8.64 8.83 -10.49
N LEU A 62 7.58 9.60 -10.22
CA LEU A 62 6.44 9.81 -11.12
C LEU A 62 6.36 11.24 -11.66
N ALA A 63 7.31 12.13 -11.33
CA ALA A 63 7.28 13.55 -11.71
C ALA A 63 7.21 13.75 -13.22
N GLU A 64 7.98 12.98 -14.01
CA GLU A 64 7.96 13.04 -15.47
C GLU A 64 6.64 12.57 -16.12
N PHE A 65 5.82 11.83 -15.36
CA PHE A 65 4.52 11.31 -15.81
C PHE A 65 3.34 12.16 -15.32
N ALA A 66 3.59 13.27 -14.59
CA ALA A 66 2.57 14.04 -13.88
C ALA A 66 1.36 14.40 -14.74
N GLU A 67 1.59 14.83 -15.98
CA GLU A 67 0.55 15.26 -16.93
C GLU A 67 0.06 14.12 -17.84
N ARG A 68 0.61 12.90 -17.68
CA ARG A 68 0.19 11.76 -18.51
C ARG A 68 -1.03 11.08 -17.92
N SER A 69 -1.77 10.40 -18.81
CA SER A 69 -2.84 9.50 -18.37
C SER A 69 -2.26 8.30 -17.62
N PRO A 70 -2.81 7.92 -16.45
CA PRO A 70 -2.40 6.74 -15.72
C PRO A 70 -2.46 5.45 -16.53
N HIS A 71 -3.32 5.36 -17.54
CA HIS A 71 -3.42 4.21 -18.43
C HIS A 71 -2.16 3.94 -19.25
N THR A 72 -1.28 4.95 -19.42
CA THR A 72 0.00 4.81 -20.13
C THR A 72 1.13 4.30 -19.24
N LEU A 73 0.89 4.16 -17.94
CA LEU A 73 1.86 3.68 -16.97
C LEU A 73 1.96 2.14 -17.00
N SER A 74 3.15 1.63 -16.72
CA SER A 74 3.34 0.20 -16.43
C SER A 74 2.64 -0.21 -15.13
N GLY A 75 2.39 -1.51 -14.93
CA GLY A 75 1.77 -2.02 -13.71
C GLY A 75 2.52 -1.57 -12.44
N GLY A 76 3.86 -1.63 -12.44
CA GLY A 76 4.66 -1.15 -11.32
C GLY A 76 4.55 0.37 -11.10
N GLN A 77 4.45 1.16 -12.15
CA GLN A 77 4.22 2.61 -12.03
C GLN A 77 2.82 2.93 -11.51
N LYS A 78 1.80 2.17 -11.91
CA LYS A 78 0.45 2.31 -11.37
C LYS A 78 0.41 2.00 -9.86
N GLN A 79 1.13 0.95 -9.43
CA GLN A 79 1.23 0.62 -8.00
C GLN A 79 1.96 1.72 -7.21
N LEU A 80 3.02 2.32 -7.78
CA LEU A 80 3.67 3.48 -7.18
C LEU A 80 2.76 4.71 -7.13
N LEU A 81 1.91 4.91 -8.15
CA LEU A 81 0.90 5.98 -8.15
C LEU A 81 -0.13 5.77 -7.04
N ALA A 82 -0.65 4.55 -6.89
CA ALA A 82 -1.56 4.22 -5.80
C ALA A 82 -0.92 4.48 -4.42
N LEU A 83 0.35 4.10 -4.25
CA LEU A 83 1.10 4.38 -3.02
C LEU A 83 1.34 5.88 -2.82
N ALA A 84 1.69 6.64 -3.86
CA ALA A 84 1.84 8.10 -3.80
C ALA A 84 0.54 8.79 -3.37
N ALA A 85 -0.60 8.37 -3.95
CA ALA A 85 -1.93 8.89 -3.61
C ALA A 85 -2.33 8.57 -2.15
N VAL A 86 -1.81 7.49 -1.58
CA VAL A 86 -1.99 7.17 -0.16
C VAL A 86 -1.04 7.99 0.71
N MET A 87 0.22 8.10 0.33
CA MET A 87 1.24 8.76 1.15
C MET A 87 1.10 10.29 1.20
N VAL A 88 0.49 10.91 0.19
CA VAL A 88 0.32 12.38 0.13
C VAL A 88 -0.52 12.95 1.30
N ILE A 89 -1.35 12.11 1.93
CA ILE A 89 -2.15 12.50 3.11
C ILE A 89 -1.40 12.34 4.43
N ASP A 90 -0.17 11.83 4.40
CA ASP A 90 0.64 11.53 5.58
C ASP A 90 -0.11 10.66 6.61
N PRO A 91 -0.49 9.43 6.25
CA PRO A 91 -1.24 8.55 7.13
C PRO A 91 -0.39 8.05 8.29
N ILE A 92 -1.03 7.70 9.42
CA ILE A 92 -0.34 7.04 10.56
C ILE A 92 -0.30 5.52 10.43
N LEU A 93 -1.18 4.97 9.61
CA LEU A 93 -1.32 3.54 9.34
C LEU A 93 -1.58 3.33 7.86
N ILE A 94 -0.88 2.38 7.26
CA ILE A 94 -1.14 1.91 5.90
C ILE A 94 -1.57 0.45 5.98
N ILE A 95 -2.68 0.14 5.32
CA ILE A 95 -3.15 -1.22 5.10
C ILE A 95 -2.94 -1.53 3.63
N ALA A 96 -2.21 -2.57 3.32
CA ALA A 96 -1.96 -3.01 1.95
C ALA A 96 -2.46 -4.44 1.76
N ASP A 97 -3.28 -4.63 0.75
CA ASP A 97 -3.83 -5.91 0.37
C ASP A 97 -3.16 -6.38 -0.91
N GLU A 98 -2.31 -7.43 -0.80
CA GLU A 98 -1.55 -8.02 -1.90
C GLU A 98 -0.79 -6.99 -2.78
N PRO A 99 0.01 -6.07 -2.22
CA PRO A 99 0.55 -4.93 -2.95
C PRO A 99 1.59 -5.30 -4.01
N THR A 100 2.04 -6.55 -4.05
CA THR A 100 3.04 -7.07 -5.00
C THR A 100 2.47 -8.05 -6.03
N THR A 101 1.22 -8.45 -5.89
CA THR A 101 0.51 -9.31 -6.86
C THR A 101 0.42 -8.59 -8.20
N LEU A 102 0.40 -9.23 -9.32
CA LEU A 102 0.36 -8.66 -10.67
C LEU A 102 1.64 -7.89 -11.11
N LEU A 103 2.69 -7.87 -10.30
CA LEU A 103 3.94 -7.21 -10.63
C LEU A 103 4.99 -8.23 -11.09
N ASP A 104 5.79 -7.85 -12.09
CA ASP A 104 7.01 -8.56 -12.41
C ASP A 104 8.03 -8.48 -11.26
N LEU A 105 9.04 -9.33 -11.29
CA LEU A 105 10.03 -9.45 -10.22
C LEU A 105 10.70 -8.11 -9.88
N ARG A 106 11.09 -7.32 -10.90
CA ARG A 106 11.77 -6.03 -10.71
C ARG A 106 10.88 -5.00 -10.03
N ASN A 107 9.62 -4.91 -10.47
CA ASN A 107 8.65 -3.99 -9.88
C ASN A 107 8.24 -4.44 -8.48
N ARG A 108 8.10 -5.75 -8.25
CA ARG A 108 7.87 -6.31 -6.91
C ARG A 108 8.96 -5.90 -5.93
N ASP A 109 10.23 -6.07 -6.30
CA ASP A 109 11.36 -5.68 -5.45
C ASP A 109 11.43 -4.17 -5.21
N ARG A 110 11.03 -3.37 -6.20
CA ARG A 110 10.93 -1.92 -6.03
C ARG A 110 9.87 -1.57 -5.00
N ILE A 111 8.67 -2.15 -5.08
CA ILE A 111 7.58 -1.92 -4.13
C ILE A 111 7.99 -2.36 -2.72
N LYS A 112 8.60 -3.55 -2.56
CA LYS A 112 9.12 -4.01 -1.26
C LYS A 112 10.08 -3.00 -0.63
N ARG A 113 11.02 -2.45 -1.42
CA ARG A 113 11.95 -1.42 -0.94
C ARG A 113 11.24 -0.12 -0.54
N GLU A 114 10.21 0.30 -1.28
CA GLU A 114 9.43 1.48 -0.88
C GLU A 114 8.69 1.25 0.45
N PHE A 115 8.08 0.07 0.62
CA PHE A 115 7.43 -0.29 1.89
C PHE A 115 8.44 -0.33 3.06
N ALA A 116 9.63 -0.87 2.88
CA ALA A 116 10.68 -0.93 3.90
C ALA A 116 11.21 0.46 4.34
N ARG A 117 10.98 1.50 3.54
CA ARG A 117 11.37 2.89 3.85
C ARG A 117 10.28 3.70 4.52
N LEU A 118 9.09 3.12 4.69
CA LEU A 118 7.97 3.81 5.31
C LEU A 118 8.16 3.83 6.83
N GLU A 119 7.94 5.00 7.43
CA GLU A 119 7.97 5.18 8.88
C GLU A 119 6.60 4.92 9.53
N GLN A 120 5.56 4.81 8.71
CA GLN A 120 4.20 4.56 9.12
C GLN A 120 4.03 3.12 9.62
N GLN A 121 3.08 2.91 10.52
CA GLN A 121 2.67 1.55 10.85
C GLN A 121 2.10 0.86 9.61
N LEU A 122 2.52 -0.39 9.38
CA LEU A 122 2.08 -1.18 8.22
C LEU A 122 1.29 -2.40 8.67
N ILE A 123 0.19 -2.67 7.96
CA ILE A 123 -0.50 -3.96 7.97
C ILE A 123 -0.54 -4.43 6.53
N VAL A 124 0.12 -5.54 6.24
CA VAL A 124 0.16 -6.11 4.90
C VAL A 124 -0.49 -7.48 4.91
N VAL A 125 -1.44 -7.69 4.03
CA VAL A 125 -2.02 -9.00 3.73
C VAL A 125 -1.35 -9.48 2.45
N THR A 126 -0.69 -10.63 2.49
CA THR A 126 -0.02 -11.18 1.31
C THR A 126 0.29 -12.66 1.44
N HIS A 127 0.42 -13.32 0.30
CA HIS A 127 0.96 -14.68 0.20
C HIS A 127 2.45 -14.69 -0.24
N ASP A 128 3.08 -13.52 -0.45
CA ASP A 128 4.50 -13.40 -0.74
C ASP A 128 5.32 -13.54 0.55
N LEU A 129 5.73 -14.78 0.84
CA LEU A 129 6.46 -15.12 2.08
C LEU A 129 7.80 -14.38 2.20
N ASP A 130 8.46 -14.09 1.08
CA ASP A 130 9.71 -13.34 1.09
C ASP A 130 9.50 -11.89 1.50
N PHE A 131 8.33 -11.32 1.18
CA PHE A 131 7.99 -9.96 1.62
C PHE A 131 7.76 -9.90 3.13
N LEU A 132 7.27 -10.98 3.74
CA LEU A 132 6.98 -11.02 5.18
C LEU A 132 8.25 -11.09 6.06
N ARG A 133 9.41 -11.47 5.51
CA ARG A 133 10.64 -11.69 6.29
C ARG A 133 11.14 -10.45 7.03
N ASP A 134 10.86 -9.26 6.49
CA ASP A 134 11.35 -7.98 7.01
C ASP A 134 10.35 -7.30 7.98
N PHE A 135 9.24 -7.97 8.31
CA PHE A 135 8.25 -7.46 9.26
C PHE A 135 8.57 -7.85 10.71
N ASP A 136 8.09 -7.07 11.67
CA ASP A 136 8.29 -7.35 13.10
C ASP A 136 7.45 -8.53 13.59
N ARG A 137 6.28 -8.76 12.98
CA ARG A 137 5.29 -9.74 13.39
C ARG A 137 4.49 -10.24 12.21
N VAL A 138 4.25 -11.54 12.16
CA VAL A 138 3.39 -12.18 11.16
C VAL A 138 2.26 -12.94 11.86
N ILE A 139 1.08 -12.90 11.27
CA ILE A 139 -0.10 -13.64 11.72
C ILE A 139 -0.55 -14.54 10.56
N CYS A 140 -0.59 -15.84 10.78
CA CYS A 140 -1.19 -16.79 9.86
C CYS A 140 -2.67 -16.97 10.18
N ILE A 141 -3.54 -16.73 9.20
CA ILE A 141 -4.98 -16.96 9.31
C ILE A 141 -5.34 -18.19 8.50
N ASP A 142 -5.92 -19.19 9.14
CA ASP A 142 -6.40 -20.40 8.51
C ASP A 142 -7.76 -20.80 9.09
N ASN A 143 -8.67 -21.27 8.23
CA ASN A 143 -10.03 -21.66 8.61
C ASN A 143 -10.74 -20.61 9.52
N HIS A 144 -10.62 -19.32 9.14
CA HIS A 144 -11.21 -18.17 9.84
C HIS A 144 -10.69 -17.96 11.28
N ARG A 145 -9.51 -18.49 11.61
CA ARG A 145 -8.88 -18.38 12.93
C ARG A 145 -7.41 -18.01 12.78
N ILE A 146 -6.85 -17.42 13.82
CA ILE A 146 -5.41 -17.24 13.93
C ILE A 146 -4.83 -18.64 14.21
N ALA A 147 -4.07 -19.14 13.23
CA ALA A 147 -3.39 -20.44 13.31
C ALA A 147 -1.99 -20.31 13.91
N ALA A 148 -1.29 -19.19 13.59
CA ALA A 148 -0.01 -18.86 14.20
C ALA A 148 0.14 -17.35 14.31
N ASP A 149 0.93 -16.87 15.27
CA ASP A 149 1.19 -15.48 15.56
C ASP A 149 2.57 -15.36 16.22
N GLY A 150 3.50 -14.68 15.58
CA GLY A 150 4.85 -14.59 16.08
C GLY A 150 5.84 -13.93 15.12
N ARG A 151 7.12 -14.30 15.27
CA ARG A 151 8.19 -13.81 14.41
C ARG A 151 8.05 -14.34 12.98
N PRO A 152 8.46 -13.57 11.96
CA PRO A 152 8.33 -13.97 10.57
C PRO A 152 8.82 -15.39 10.27
N ALA A 153 10.04 -15.74 10.67
CA ALA A 153 10.62 -17.05 10.40
C ALA A 153 9.74 -18.18 10.94
N GLU A 154 9.31 -18.08 12.20
CA GLU A 154 8.53 -19.12 12.90
C GLU A 154 7.16 -19.33 12.22
N VAL A 155 6.50 -18.23 11.84
CA VAL A 155 5.15 -18.29 11.23
C VAL A 155 5.22 -18.70 9.77
N ILE A 156 6.27 -18.32 9.05
CA ILE A 156 6.49 -18.75 7.66
C ILE A 156 6.76 -20.26 7.61
N ASP A 157 7.63 -20.76 8.48
CA ASP A 157 7.92 -22.21 8.57
C ASP A 157 6.64 -22.98 8.92
N PHE A 158 5.89 -22.52 9.92
CA PHE A 158 4.59 -23.11 10.28
C PHE A 158 3.63 -23.15 9.09
N TYR A 159 3.52 -22.04 8.33
CA TYR A 159 2.64 -21.98 7.17
C TYR A 159 3.08 -22.94 6.06
N GLN A 160 4.37 -23.06 5.79
CA GLN A 160 4.90 -23.98 4.79
C GLN A 160 4.61 -25.45 5.16
N ASP A 161 4.81 -25.82 6.43
CA ASP A 161 4.48 -27.15 6.95
C ASP A 161 2.97 -27.44 6.86
N LEU A 162 2.13 -26.46 7.21
CA LEU A 162 0.69 -26.58 7.10
C LEU A 162 0.24 -26.82 5.65
N MET A 163 0.85 -26.13 4.68
CA MET A 163 0.53 -26.30 3.26
C MET A 163 1.04 -27.63 2.72
N ALA A 164 2.21 -28.10 3.15
CA ALA A 164 2.76 -29.40 2.75
C ALA A 164 1.91 -30.60 3.20
N GLN A 165 1.16 -30.45 4.28
CA GLN A 165 0.28 -31.49 4.81
C GLN A 165 -1.12 -31.52 4.18
N ARG A 166 -1.47 -30.50 3.37
CA ARG A 166 -2.77 -30.46 2.69
C ARG A 166 -2.74 -31.26 1.40
N PRO A 167 -3.67 -32.20 1.20
CA PRO A 167 -3.82 -32.83 -0.10
C PRO A 167 -4.22 -31.81 -1.16
N LEU A 168 -3.69 -31.97 -2.37
CA LEU A 168 -4.06 -31.19 -3.56
C LEU A 168 -5.52 -31.43 -3.93
#